data_44ab11da386482a90435cefb21f7b17b
#
_entry.id   44ab11da386482a90435cefb21f7b17b
#
_cell.length_a   1.000
_cell.length_b   1.000
_cell.length_c   1.000
_cell.angle_alpha   90.00
_cell.angle_beta   90.00
_cell.angle_gamma   90.00
#
_symmetry.space_group_name_H-M   'P 1'
#
loop_
_entity.id
_entity.type
_entity.pdbx_description
1 polymer ?
#
loop_
_entity_poly.entity_id
_entity_poly.type
_entity_poly.pdbx_seq_one_letter_code
_entity_poly.pdbx_strand_id
1 'polypeptide(L)'
;MPRTNRLDTLIAKAISRRQFLQATTALAASGLVAGCATSSNATTVSPSFTFGSVAPSVADRVVVAEGYTAVPFFLHGDPVSDGPGWKFNAANTSDEAMQQGGQMHDGMWFFPLPVGSNKSDHGLLVMNHEYPRAAQLFADGDKDMSAEKVRKMHATVGVSVLEVKLENGSWKIVRPSKYARRIHGLTPARLGGPAAGAALMKSALDPTGFAAMGTMGNCGNGTTPWGTYLTCEENFHDYFSSMGGPVNPMQARYTLRPKPQYKHPEFDARHDASKHPNEFNKAGWVVEIDPFDPTWVPAKRTALGRYCHESAHYAVAKDGRLVIYTGDDARFEYVYKFVSRDRVNTTNRAANRDLLDHGTLYVARFDAGADGRAQGRGRWIALQQGQNGLTADKGFPTQAEVVTFARMAADAVGATKCDRPEWIAVEHKSGEVYAAFTGNGQRGRPDKEGANPANPRVNNLYGHIVRWRENGGDAASTTFEWDVFLSCGNPAQNEPALRGNLKGDIFTNPDTLTFDYAGRLWSCTDSAEATEEELLKLRGNDSVIAIDRATGESRRFLVGPVGAELTGLTFTPDMRTAWVNVQHPMKDWPNTAVDGKPRTATLVIRKSDGGVIGS
;
A
#
# COMPACT_ATOMS: atom_id res chain seq x y z
N MET A 1 -2.01 24.81 -44.96
CA MET A 1 -2.84 24.99 -43.77
C MET A 1 -2.51 23.83 -42.82
N PRO A 2 -1.88 24.05 -41.67
CA PRO A 2 -1.57 22.95 -40.75
C PRO A 2 -2.82 22.57 -39.96
N ARG A 3 -3.06 21.27 -39.84
CA ARG A 3 -4.14 20.68 -39.03
C ARG A 3 -3.76 20.84 -37.55
N THR A 4 -4.51 21.65 -36.82
CA THR A 4 -4.42 21.75 -35.37
C THR A 4 -4.90 20.42 -34.74
N ASN A 5 -4.08 19.87 -33.89
CA ASN A 5 -4.30 18.58 -33.26
C ASN A 5 -5.42 18.73 -32.22
N ARG A 6 -6.40 17.84 -32.27
CA ARG A 6 -7.60 17.80 -31.37
C ARG A 6 -7.24 17.69 -29.89
N LEU A 7 -5.99 17.29 -29.61
CA LEU A 7 -5.43 17.13 -28.25
C LEU A 7 -5.15 18.49 -27.58
N ASP A 8 -4.66 19.47 -28.36
CA ASP A 8 -4.34 20.80 -27.85
C ASP A 8 -5.59 21.58 -27.38
N THR A 9 -6.73 21.30 -28.02
CA THR A 9 -8.02 21.91 -27.66
C THR A 9 -8.61 21.35 -26.34
N LEU A 10 -8.29 20.10 -26.02
CA LEU A 10 -8.72 19.46 -24.76
C LEU A 10 -7.87 19.89 -23.56
N ILE A 11 -6.57 20.12 -23.79
CA ILE A 11 -5.63 20.63 -22.78
C ILE A 11 -5.97 22.09 -22.44
N ALA A 12 -6.33 22.92 -23.42
CA ALA A 12 -6.75 24.29 -23.19
C ALA A 12 -8.03 24.39 -22.31
N LYS A 13 -8.95 23.43 -22.42
CA LYS A 13 -10.14 23.36 -21.55
C LYS A 13 -9.84 22.97 -20.10
N ALA A 14 -8.78 22.22 -19.83
CA ALA A 14 -8.35 21.87 -18.48
C ALA A 14 -7.72 23.07 -17.73
N ILE A 15 -7.11 24.00 -18.45
CA ILE A 15 -6.49 25.21 -17.89
C ILE A 15 -7.54 26.24 -17.44
N SER A 16 -8.75 26.23 -18.01
CA SER A 16 -9.80 27.20 -17.68
C SER A 16 -10.42 27.01 -16.28
N ARG A 17 -10.18 25.88 -15.60
CA ARG A 17 -10.65 25.66 -14.21
C ARG A 17 -9.98 26.58 -13.19
N ARG A 18 -8.79 27.09 -13.47
CA ARG A 18 -8.11 28.06 -12.61
C ARG A 18 -8.81 29.44 -12.64
N GLN A 19 -9.46 29.76 -13.75
CA GLN A 19 -10.24 31.00 -13.92
C GLN A 19 -11.65 30.90 -13.33
N PHE A 20 -12.25 29.71 -13.27
CA PHE A 20 -13.57 29.51 -12.66
C PHE A 20 -13.55 29.67 -11.11
N LEU A 21 -12.43 29.35 -10.48
CA LEU A 21 -12.23 29.57 -9.03
C LEU A 21 -11.91 31.02 -8.67
N GLN A 22 -11.56 31.87 -9.64
CA GLN A 22 -11.34 33.32 -9.44
C GLN A 22 -12.59 34.17 -9.68
N ALA A 23 -13.65 33.63 -10.28
CA ALA A 23 -14.86 34.37 -10.66
C ALA A 23 -15.98 34.34 -9.58
N THR A 24 -15.81 33.60 -8.47
CA THR A 24 -16.79 33.56 -7.37
C THR A 24 -16.45 34.42 -6.15
N THR A 25 -15.41 35.26 -6.23
CA THR A 25 -15.00 36.17 -5.13
C THR A 25 -15.24 37.66 -5.41
N ALA A 26 -16.04 38.01 -6.39
CA ALA A 26 -16.34 39.42 -6.70
C ALA A 26 -17.84 39.72 -6.59
N LEU A 27 -18.41 39.66 -5.39
CA LEU A 27 -19.65 40.36 -5.02
C LEU A 27 -19.84 40.30 -3.49
N ALA A 28 -19.12 41.16 -2.78
CA ALA A 28 -19.51 41.78 -1.49
C ALA A 28 -18.36 42.64 -0.96
N ALA A 29 -18.28 43.85 -1.42
CA ALA A 29 -17.46 44.88 -0.83
C ALA A 29 -18.29 46.13 -0.63
N SER A 30 -18.83 46.32 0.58
CA SER A 30 -19.07 47.63 1.17
C SER A 30 -19.33 47.45 2.66
N GLY A 31 -18.41 47.92 3.52
CA GLY A 31 -18.53 47.90 4.97
C GLY A 31 -17.17 47.98 5.66
N LEU A 32 -16.59 49.15 5.74
CA LEU A 32 -15.40 49.43 6.56
C LEU A 32 -15.74 49.25 8.05
N VAL A 33 -15.02 48.34 8.75
CA VAL A 33 -14.62 48.52 10.15
C VAL A 33 -13.25 47.88 10.35
N ALA A 34 -12.29 48.64 10.87
CA ALA A 34 -10.97 48.16 11.25
C ALA A 34 -11.08 47.25 12.48
N GLY A 35 -10.55 46.04 12.39
CA GLY A 35 -10.42 45.10 13.49
C GLY A 35 -9.29 44.13 13.24
N CYS A 36 -8.46 43.90 14.23
CA CYS A 36 -7.24 43.08 14.24
C CYS A 36 -7.35 41.78 13.46
N ALA A 37 -6.41 41.55 12.55
CA ALA A 37 -6.25 40.30 11.83
C ALA A 37 -5.78 39.18 12.80
N THR A 38 -6.72 38.38 13.27
CA THR A 38 -6.42 37.02 13.71
C THR A 38 -6.52 36.13 12.49
N SER A 39 -5.42 35.47 12.11
CA SER A 39 -5.38 34.46 11.08
C SER A 39 -6.28 33.30 11.49
N SER A 40 -7.53 33.29 11.02
CA SER A 40 -8.39 32.13 11.12
C SER A 40 -7.90 31.08 10.10
N ASN A 41 -7.23 30.05 10.58
CA ASN A 41 -7.12 28.80 9.85
C ASN A 41 -8.53 28.30 9.56
N ALA A 42 -9.01 28.45 8.35
CA ALA A 42 -10.22 27.80 7.89
C ALA A 42 -9.96 26.28 7.89
N THR A 43 -10.34 25.62 8.97
CA THR A 43 -10.46 24.16 9.00
C THR A 43 -11.51 23.77 7.95
N THR A 44 -11.07 23.24 6.83
CA THR A 44 -11.96 22.58 5.88
C THR A 44 -12.55 21.38 6.60
N VAL A 45 -13.81 21.48 7.04
CA VAL A 45 -14.54 20.38 7.67
C VAL A 45 -14.64 19.26 6.63
N SER A 46 -14.10 18.11 6.96
CA SER A 46 -14.27 16.88 6.14
C SER A 46 -15.77 16.57 6.07
N PRO A 47 -16.34 16.21 4.92
CA PRO A 47 -17.75 15.85 4.85
C PRO A 47 -18.01 14.64 5.75
N SER A 48 -19.02 14.74 6.62
CA SER A 48 -19.39 13.70 7.57
C SER A 48 -19.93 12.46 6.86
N PHE A 49 -19.76 11.30 7.48
CA PHE A 49 -20.43 10.06 7.06
C PHE A 49 -21.88 10.05 7.55
N THR A 50 -22.81 9.61 6.70
CA THR A 50 -24.24 9.58 7.05
C THR A 50 -24.85 8.19 7.09
N PHE A 51 -24.11 7.15 6.72
CA PHE A 51 -24.56 5.76 6.84
C PHE A 51 -24.62 5.30 8.31
N GLY A 52 -25.48 4.36 8.63
CA GLY A 52 -25.54 3.68 9.92
C GLY A 52 -24.38 2.69 10.09
N SER A 53 -23.81 2.64 11.30
CA SER A 53 -22.71 1.70 11.60
C SER A 53 -23.19 0.24 11.55
N VAL A 54 -22.33 -0.64 11.02
CA VAL A 54 -22.54 -2.10 11.03
C VAL A 54 -22.15 -2.64 12.42
N ALA A 55 -23.05 -3.44 13.01
CA ALA A 55 -22.74 -4.13 14.27
C ALA A 55 -21.55 -5.10 14.11
N PRO A 56 -20.75 -5.32 15.16
CA PRO A 56 -19.71 -6.35 15.16
C PRO A 56 -20.28 -7.72 14.74
N SER A 57 -19.59 -8.44 13.89
CA SER A 57 -20.00 -9.75 13.40
C SER A 57 -18.82 -10.71 13.36
N VAL A 58 -19.02 -11.94 13.78
CA VAL A 58 -18.07 -13.06 13.69
C VAL A 58 -18.55 -14.13 12.71
N ALA A 59 -19.55 -13.80 11.89
CA ALA A 59 -20.12 -14.71 10.90
C ALA A 59 -19.15 -14.90 9.71
N ASP A 60 -19.17 -16.07 9.10
CA ASP A 60 -18.38 -16.36 7.89
C ASP A 60 -19.06 -15.82 6.64
N ARG A 61 -19.29 -14.52 6.62
CA ARG A 61 -19.89 -13.79 5.51
C ARG A 61 -19.55 -12.30 5.56
N VAL A 62 -19.66 -11.66 4.42
CA VAL A 62 -19.60 -10.20 4.34
C VAL A 62 -20.90 -9.58 4.86
N VAL A 63 -20.77 -8.57 5.72
CA VAL A 63 -21.88 -7.75 6.22
C VAL A 63 -21.54 -6.28 5.91
N VAL A 64 -22.40 -5.58 5.18
CA VAL A 64 -22.21 -4.18 4.78
C VAL A 64 -23.30 -3.29 5.34
N ALA A 65 -23.06 -2.00 5.46
CA ALA A 65 -24.00 -1.01 5.97
C ALA A 65 -25.35 -1.07 5.23
N GLU A 66 -26.44 -0.80 5.95
CA GLU A 66 -27.79 -0.80 5.40
C GLU A 66 -27.90 0.16 4.21
N GLY A 67 -28.61 -0.26 3.18
CA GLY A 67 -28.74 0.48 1.92
C GLY A 67 -27.57 0.26 0.95
N TYR A 68 -26.59 -0.58 1.28
CA TYR A 68 -25.47 -0.94 0.39
C TYR A 68 -25.49 -2.42 0.01
N THR A 69 -24.86 -2.71 -1.11
CA THR A 69 -24.54 -4.08 -1.54
C THR A 69 -23.03 -4.25 -1.63
N ALA A 70 -22.53 -5.42 -1.25
CA ALA A 70 -21.13 -5.81 -1.41
C ALA A 70 -21.12 -7.25 -1.95
N VAL A 71 -20.68 -7.43 -3.20
CA VAL A 71 -20.73 -8.73 -3.87
C VAL A 71 -19.38 -9.10 -4.46
N PRO A 72 -19.00 -10.41 -4.45
CA PRO A 72 -17.81 -10.88 -5.12
C PRO A 72 -17.81 -10.50 -6.61
N PHE A 73 -16.71 -9.93 -7.07
CA PHE A 73 -16.55 -9.41 -8.43
C PHE A 73 -15.44 -10.11 -9.20
N PHE A 74 -14.29 -10.34 -8.57
CA PHE A 74 -13.16 -11.03 -9.15
C PHE A 74 -12.49 -11.88 -8.08
N LEU A 75 -12.28 -13.16 -8.36
CA LEU A 75 -11.75 -14.11 -7.41
C LEU A 75 -10.40 -14.68 -7.88
N HIS A 76 -9.60 -15.15 -6.94
CA HIS A 76 -8.45 -16.00 -7.27
C HIS A 76 -8.86 -17.11 -8.24
N GLY A 77 -8.12 -17.25 -9.34
CA GLY A 77 -8.39 -18.25 -10.37
C GLY A 77 -9.41 -17.84 -11.44
N ASP A 78 -10.04 -16.68 -11.33
CA ASP A 78 -10.83 -16.12 -12.43
C ASP A 78 -9.92 -15.63 -13.57
N PRO A 79 -10.26 -15.80 -14.84
CA PRO A 79 -9.41 -15.35 -15.94
C PRO A 79 -9.32 -13.82 -15.99
N VAL A 80 -8.13 -13.29 -16.22
CA VAL A 80 -7.94 -11.84 -16.41
C VAL A 80 -8.37 -11.38 -17.81
N SER A 81 -8.29 -12.26 -18.81
CA SER A 81 -8.76 -12.10 -20.18
C SER A 81 -9.44 -13.39 -20.66
N ASP A 82 -9.23 -13.85 -21.87
CA ASP A 82 -9.84 -15.06 -22.48
C ASP A 82 -9.23 -16.38 -21.97
N GLY A 83 -8.60 -16.37 -20.81
CA GLY A 83 -7.93 -17.53 -20.24
C GLY A 83 -8.87 -18.56 -19.61
N PRO A 84 -8.30 -19.64 -19.09
CA PRO A 84 -9.04 -20.69 -18.39
C PRO A 84 -9.61 -20.18 -17.07
N GLY A 85 -10.81 -20.66 -16.69
CA GLY A 85 -11.43 -20.38 -15.40
C GLY A 85 -10.89 -21.29 -14.28
N TRP A 86 -11.42 -21.06 -13.07
CA TRP A 86 -11.17 -21.89 -11.92
C TRP A 86 -11.56 -23.35 -12.13
N LYS A 87 -10.71 -24.25 -11.69
CA LYS A 87 -11.00 -25.69 -11.60
C LYS A 87 -11.19 -26.09 -10.15
N PHE A 88 -12.22 -26.88 -9.88
CA PHE A 88 -12.54 -27.37 -8.55
C PHE A 88 -11.29 -27.82 -7.79
N ASN A 89 -11.21 -27.46 -6.50
CA ASN A 89 -10.11 -27.79 -5.61
C ASN A 89 -8.74 -27.32 -6.09
N ALA A 90 -8.69 -26.18 -6.80
CA ALA A 90 -7.47 -25.56 -7.32
C ALA A 90 -6.68 -26.45 -8.31
N ALA A 91 -7.36 -27.27 -9.11
CA ALA A 91 -6.71 -28.22 -10.02
C ALA A 91 -6.09 -27.58 -11.29
N ASN A 92 -6.03 -26.24 -11.35
CA ASN A 92 -5.36 -25.52 -12.44
C ASN A 92 -3.84 -25.78 -12.45
N THR A 93 -3.26 -25.81 -13.65
CA THR A 93 -1.80 -25.88 -13.84
C THR A 93 -1.13 -24.51 -13.59
N SER A 94 0.20 -24.48 -13.54
CA SER A 94 0.95 -23.21 -13.44
C SER A 94 0.72 -22.32 -14.67
N ASP A 95 0.65 -22.88 -15.88
CA ASP A 95 0.40 -22.13 -17.12
C ASP A 95 -1.01 -21.51 -17.14
N GLU A 96 -2.00 -22.22 -16.62
CA GLU A 96 -3.34 -21.67 -16.43
C GLU A 96 -3.36 -20.55 -15.39
N ALA A 97 -2.69 -20.75 -14.25
CA ALA A 97 -2.59 -19.76 -13.18
C ALA A 97 -1.92 -18.44 -13.62
N MET A 98 -0.99 -18.47 -14.60
CA MET A 98 -0.40 -17.26 -15.19
C MET A 98 -1.40 -16.37 -15.94
N GLN A 99 -2.58 -16.87 -16.25
CA GLN A 99 -3.64 -16.16 -16.98
C GLN A 99 -4.82 -15.79 -16.06
N GLN A 100 -4.73 -16.13 -14.78
CA GLN A 100 -5.81 -15.97 -13.80
C GLN A 100 -5.44 -14.95 -12.72
N GLY A 101 -6.44 -14.44 -12.01
CA GLY A 101 -6.24 -13.69 -10.77
C GLY A 101 -5.42 -14.49 -9.77
N GLY A 102 -4.43 -13.85 -9.15
CA GLY A 102 -3.56 -14.48 -8.16
C GLY A 102 -4.25 -14.68 -6.82
N GLN A 103 -3.48 -15.17 -5.84
CA GLN A 103 -3.94 -15.30 -4.46
C GLN A 103 -3.76 -14.00 -3.67
N MET A 104 -4.38 -13.93 -2.50
CA MET A 104 -4.20 -12.86 -1.53
C MET A 104 -4.28 -11.50 -2.20
N HIS A 105 -5.50 -11.16 -2.68
CA HIS A 105 -5.76 -9.85 -3.26
C HIS A 105 -5.50 -8.78 -2.22
N ASP A 106 -4.72 -7.77 -2.60
CA ASP A 106 -4.26 -6.73 -1.71
C ASP A 106 -4.35 -5.35 -2.37
N GLY A 107 -3.38 -4.47 -2.17
CA GLY A 107 -3.38 -3.13 -2.70
C GLY A 107 -3.99 -3.00 -4.08
N MET A 108 -4.88 -2.02 -4.28
CA MET A 108 -5.69 -1.91 -5.49
C MET A 108 -5.95 -0.45 -5.85
N TRP A 109 -6.06 -0.18 -7.17
CA TRP A 109 -6.44 1.15 -7.65
C TRP A 109 -7.26 1.10 -8.93
N PHE A 110 -8.25 1.99 -9.03
CA PHE A 110 -9.05 2.19 -10.24
C PHE A 110 -8.49 3.35 -11.07
N PHE A 111 -8.09 3.06 -12.32
CA PHE A 111 -7.60 4.05 -13.29
C PHE A 111 -8.65 4.29 -14.37
N PRO A 112 -9.28 5.49 -14.43
CA PRO A 112 -10.26 5.81 -15.46
C PRO A 112 -9.72 5.70 -16.89
N LEU A 113 -10.56 5.24 -17.82
CA LEU A 113 -10.33 5.29 -19.26
C LEU A 113 -11.24 6.35 -19.92
N PRO A 114 -10.72 7.11 -20.90
CA PRO A 114 -9.32 7.16 -21.34
C PRO A 114 -8.39 7.75 -20.27
N VAL A 115 -7.08 7.52 -20.42
CA VAL A 115 -6.06 8.01 -19.48
C VAL A 115 -6.21 9.51 -19.22
N GLY A 116 -6.10 9.91 -17.94
CA GLY A 116 -6.26 11.32 -17.53
C GLY A 116 -7.70 11.82 -17.47
N SER A 117 -8.72 10.96 -17.71
CA SER A 117 -10.12 11.30 -17.50
C SER A 117 -10.54 11.12 -16.05
N ASN A 118 -11.74 11.65 -15.70
CA ASN A 118 -12.42 11.41 -14.43
C ASN A 118 -13.67 10.52 -14.64
N LYS A 119 -13.68 9.67 -15.66
CA LYS A 119 -14.78 8.77 -15.89
C LYS A 119 -14.89 7.73 -14.78
N SER A 120 -16.12 7.36 -14.47
CA SER A 120 -16.43 6.46 -13.36
C SER A 120 -17.17 5.21 -13.80
N ASP A 121 -17.31 5.00 -15.11
CA ASP A 121 -18.07 3.91 -15.73
C ASP A 121 -17.18 2.95 -16.55
N HIS A 122 -15.89 3.30 -16.75
CA HIS A 122 -14.94 2.50 -17.53
C HIS A 122 -13.51 2.81 -17.11
N GLY A 123 -12.72 1.80 -16.83
CA GLY A 123 -11.35 1.97 -16.36
C GLY A 123 -10.56 0.67 -16.30
N LEU A 124 -9.35 0.79 -15.75
CA LEU A 124 -8.51 -0.34 -15.39
C LEU A 124 -8.51 -0.48 -13.88
N LEU A 125 -8.83 -1.68 -13.40
CA LEU A 125 -8.67 -2.07 -12.00
C LEU A 125 -7.36 -2.84 -11.90
N VAL A 126 -6.42 -2.30 -11.14
CA VAL A 126 -5.09 -2.90 -10.93
C VAL A 126 -5.01 -3.35 -9.49
N MET A 127 -4.60 -4.59 -9.25
CA MET A 127 -4.54 -5.16 -7.90
C MET A 127 -3.34 -6.06 -7.68
N ASN A 128 -2.86 -6.05 -6.46
CA ASN A 128 -1.80 -6.91 -5.97
C ASN A 128 -2.28 -8.31 -5.63
N HIS A 129 -1.35 -9.24 -5.62
CA HIS A 129 -1.48 -10.62 -5.15
C HIS A 129 -0.25 -10.93 -4.31
N GLU A 130 -0.40 -10.99 -3.01
CA GLU A 130 0.72 -10.89 -2.08
C GLU A 130 1.53 -12.19 -1.97
N TYR A 131 0.96 -13.24 -1.40
CA TYR A 131 1.71 -14.47 -1.13
C TYR A 131 0.97 -15.74 -1.54
N PRO A 132 1.71 -16.84 -1.77
CA PRO A 132 1.12 -18.12 -2.11
C PRO A 132 0.79 -18.91 -0.82
N ARG A 133 -0.44 -19.41 -0.71
CA ARG A 133 -0.87 -20.30 0.37
C ARG A 133 -1.12 -21.70 -0.17
N ALA A 134 -0.18 -22.61 0.04
CA ALA A 134 -0.20 -23.97 -0.50
C ALA A 134 -1.50 -24.74 -0.16
N ALA A 135 -2.04 -24.55 1.05
CA ALA A 135 -3.29 -25.18 1.48
C ALA A 135 -4.51 -24.79 0.61
N GLN A 136 -4.46 -23.63 -0.05
CA GLN A 136 -5.51 -23.13 -0.96
C GLN A 136 -5.16 -23.33 -2.45
N LEU A 137 -3.87 -23.60 -2.76
CA LEU A 137 -3.39 -23.80 -4.14
C LEU A 137 -3.38 -25.25 -4.60
N PHE A 138 -3.31 -26.19 -3.66
CA PHE A 138 -3.14 -27.62 -3.99
C PHE A 138 -4.10 -28.47 -3.16
N ALA A 139 -4.59 -29.56 -3.75
CA ALA A 139 -5.49 -30.49 -3.09
C ALA A 139 -4.85 -31.09 -1.81
N ASP A 140 -3.54 -31.36 -1.89
CA ASP A 140 -2.71 -31.96 -0.84
C ASP A 140 -1.94 -30.93 0.00
N GLY A 141 -2.17 -29.62 -0.22
CA GLY A 141 -1.45 -28.54 0.47
C GLY A 141 0.03 -28.51 0.11
N ASP A 142 0.90 -28.42 1.11
CA ASP A 142 2.36 -28.34 0.97
C ASP A 142 3.04 -29.71 0.91
N LYS A 143 2.27 -30.83 0.86
CA LYS A 143 2.80 -32.16 0.69
C LYS A 143 3.36 -32.35 -0.73
N ASP A 144 4.35 -33.22 -0.85
CA ASP A 144 4.94 -33.59 -2.13
C ASP A 144 5.22 -32.41 -3.06
N MET A 145 5.91 -31.38 -2.52
CA MET A 145 6.29 -30.20 -3.29
C MET A 145 7.14 -30.57 -4.51
N SER A 146 6.95 -29.85 -5.60
CA SER A 146 7.59 -30.09 -6.88
C SER A 146 7.90 -28.77 -7.60
N ALA A 147 8.72 -28.82 -8.64
CA ALA A 147 9.02 -27.66 -9.48
C ALA A 147 7.74 -27.05 -10.09
N GLU A 148 6.75 -27.88 -10.48
CA GLU A 148 5.46 -27.41 -11.01
C GLU A 148 4.63 -26.70 -9.93
N LYS A 149 4.60 -27.22 -8.71
CA LYS A 149 3.92 -26.54 -7.60
C LYS A 149 4.57 -25.19 -7.29
N VAL A 150 5.91 -25.13 -7.22
CA VAL A 150 6.65 -23.87 -7.01
C VAL A 150 6.41 -22.89 -8.17
N ARG A 151 6.41 -23.38 -9.42
CA ARG A 151 6.09 -22.56 -10.58
C ARG A 151 4.66 -21.99 -10.51
N LYS A 152 3.69 -22.78 -10.04
CA LYS A 152 2.32 -22.30 -9.80
C LYS A 152 2.28 -21.26 -8.65
N MET A 153 3.05 -21.44 -7.58
CA MET A 153 3.16 -20.44 -6.51
C MET A 153 3.69 -19.12 -7.07
N HIS A 154 4.71 -19.12 -7.92
CA HIS A 154 5.17 -17.92 -8.63
C HIS A 154 4.10 -17.30 -9.54
N ALA A 155 3.27 -18.12 -10.17
CA ALA A 155 2.19 -17.64 -11.06
C ALA A 155 1.06 -16.92 -10.30
N THR A 156 0.87 -17.24 -9.02
CA THR A 156 -0.27 -16.75 -8.23
C THR A 156 0.01 -15.49 -7.42
N VAL A 157 1.23 -14.96 -7.47
CA VAL A 157 1.62 -13.68 -6.82
C VAL A 157 1.81 -12.56 -7.85
N GLY A 158 2.05 -11.34 -7.41
CA GLY A 158 2.33 -10.20 -8.27
C GLY A 158 1.13 -9.29 -8.51
N VAL A 159 0.80 -8.96 -9.75
CA VAL A 159 -0.22 -7.94 -10.09
C VAL A 159 -1.14 -8.42 -11.21
N SER A 160 -2.44 -8.12 -11.10
CA SER A 160 -3.41 -8.21 -12.20
C SER A 160 -3.77 -6.82 -12.71
N VAL A 161 -3.86 -6.66 -14.02
CA VAL A 161 -4.49 -5.51 -14.68
C VAL A 161 -5.77 -5.99 -15.36
N LEU A 162 -6.91 -5.45 -14.96
CA LEU A 162 -8.23 -5.78 -15.49
C LEU A 162 -8.85 -4.54 -16.15
N GLU A 163 -9.44 -4.70 -17.32
CA GLU A 163 -10.33 -3.68 -17.87
C GLU A 163 -11.76 -3.93 -17.36
N VAL A 164 -12.35 -2.90 -16.73
CA VAL A 164 -13.67 -3.00 -16.12
C VAL A 164 -14.60 -1.92 -16.64
N LYS A 165 -15.88 -2.27 -16.82
CA LYS A 165 -16.89 -1.38 -17.36
C LYS A 165 -18.23 -1.54 -16.65
N LEU A 166 -18.89 -0.43 -16.38
CA LEU A 166 -20.25 -0.43 -15.83
C LEU A 166 -21.26 -0.51 -16.97
N GLU A 167 -22.01 -1.61 -17.03
CA GLU A 167 -23.02 -1.87 -18.05
C GLU A 167 -24.34 -2.27 -17.39
N ASN A 168 -25.44 -1.58 -17.76
CA ASN A 168 -26.77 -1.83 -17.23
C ASN A 168 -26.82 -1.88 -15.68
N GLY A 169 -26.05 -0.99 -15.03
CA GLY A 169 -25.99 -0.91 -13.58
C GLY A 169 -25.10 -1.97 -12.90
N SER A 170 -24.40 -2.82 -13.64
CA SER A 170 -23.51 -3.85 -13.11
C SER A 170 -22.10 -3.71 -13.68
N TRP A 171 -21.10 -3.85 -12.84
CA TRP A 171 -19.71 -3.89 -13.29
C TRP A 171 -19.41 -5.21 -13.98
N LYS A 172 -18.67 -5.14 -15.09
CA LYS A 172 -18.21 -6.28 -15.88
C LYS A 172 -16.73 -6.18 -16.13
N ILE A 173 -16.04 -7.31 -16.15
CA ILE A 173 -14.67 -7.40 -16.66
C ILE A 173 -14.76 -7.55 -18.18
N VAL A 174 -14.07 -6.67 -18.91
CA VAL A 174 -14.02 -6.71 -20.38
C VAL A 174 -13.06 -7.83 -20.81
N ARG A 175 -13.57 -8.80 -21.54
CA ARG A 175 -12.83 -9.95 -22.07
C ARG A 175 -13.24 -10.21 -23.52
N PRO A 176 -12.29 -10.22 -24.49
CA PRO A 176 -10.86 -9.91 -24.35
C PRO A 176 -10.61 -8.42 -24.11
N SER A 177 -9.44 -8.10 -23.53
CA SER A 177 -8.95 -6.73 -23.40
C SER A 177 -7.47 -6.65 -23.75
N LYS A 178 -7.09 -5.61 -24.50
CA LYS A 178 -5.68 -5.34 -24.82
C LYS A 178 -4.86 -4.90 -23.60
N TYR A 179 -5.49 -4.46 -22.53
CA TYR A 179 -4.82 -4.02 -21.30
C TYR A 179 -4.64 -5.15 -20.30
N ALA A 180 -5.53 -6.16 -20.35
CA ALA A 180 -5.59 -7.23 -19.38
C ALA A 180 -4.32 -8.08 -19.43
N ARG A 181 -3.65 -8.23 -18.28
CA ARG A 181 -2.45 -9.05 -18.14
C ARG A 181 -2.13 -9.38 -16.70
N ARG A 182 -1.25 -10.36 -16.55
CA ARG A 182 -0.62 -10.73 -15.29
C ARG A 182 0.85 -10.30 -15.30
N ILE A 183 1.29 -9.72 -14.19
CA ILE A 183 2.69 -9.56 -13.82
C ILE A 183 2.88 -10.44 -12.57
N HIS A 184 3.80 -11.41 -12.62
CA HIS A 184 3.90 -12.45 -11.59
C HIS A 184 5.36 -12.75 -11.23
N GLY A 185 5.62 -13.72 -10.33
CA GLY A 185 6.95 -14.09 -9.87
C GLY A 185 7.94 -14.58 -10.95
N LEU A 186 7.46 -14.78 -12.18
CA LEU A 186 8.28 -15.18 -13.34
C LEU A 186 8.28 -14.14 -14.47
N THR A 187 7.70 -12.96 -14.27
CA THR A 187 7.70 -11.89 -15.27
C THR A 187 9.04 -11.16 -15.27
N PRO A 188 9.73 -11.00 -16.42
CA PRO A 188 10.93 -10.18 -16.48
C PRO A 188 10.69 -8.75 -16.01
N ALA A 189 11.62 -8.22 -15.22
CA ALA A 189 11.61 -6.85 -14.69
C ALA A 189 13.00 -6.20 -14.86
N ARG A 190 13.05 -4.87 -14.83
CA ARG A 190 14.31 -4.12 -14.82
C ARG A 190 14.56 -3.47 -13.47
N LEU A 191 15.82 -3.26 -13.14
CA LEU A 191 16.25 -2.41 -12.03
C LEU A 191 16.53 -1.00 -12.55
N GLY A 192 16.02 0.03 -11.88
CA GLY A 192 16.34 1.44 -12.11
C GLY A 192 16.85 2.10 -10.84
N GLY A 193 17.48 3.27 -10.96
CA GLY A 193 18.00 4.03 -9.82
C GLY A 193 19.40 3.63 -9.36
N PRO A 194 19.83 4.07 -8.16
CA PRO A 194 21.24 4.02 -7.72
C PRO A 194 21.85 2.63 -7.59
N ALA A 195 21.04 1.58 -7.33
CA ALA A 195 21.54 0.23 -7.20
C ALA A 195 21.64 -0.52 -8.54
N ALA A 196 20.98 -0.05 -9.59
CA ALA A 196 21.01 -0.69 -10.90
C ALA A 196 22.45 -0.78 -11.45
N GLY A 197 22.87 -1.99 -11.85
CA GLY A 197 24.23 -2.26 -12.34
C GLY A 197 25.34 -2.32 -11.28
N ALA A 198 25.04 -2.02 -10.01
CA ALA A 198 25.99 -2.12 -8.93
C ALA A 198 26.44 -3.57 -8.69
N ALA A 199 27.63 -3.76 -8.10
CA ALA A 199 28.20 -5.07 -7.85
C ALA A 199 27.26 -5.97 -7.02
N LEU A 200 26.56 -5.39 -6.05
CA LEU A 200 25.61 -6.09 -5.17
C LEU A 200 24.30 -6.53 -5.87
N MET A 201 24.08 -6.12 -7.13
CA MET A 201 22.98 -6.59 -7.98
C MET A 201 23.42 -7.62 -9.03
N LYS A 202 24.71 -7.85 -9.20
CA LYS A 202 25.24 -8.80 -10.19
C LYS A 202 25.26 -10.22 -9.64
N SER A 203 24.82 -11.16 -10.44
CA SER A 203 24.86 -12.59 -10.12
C SER A 203 25.27 -13.39 -11.35
N ALA A 204 25.47 -14.70 -11.22
CA ALA A 204 25.69 -15.59 -12.36
C ALA A 204 24.45 -15.63 -13.30
N LEU A 205 23.26 -15.35 -12.77
CA LEU A 205 22.01 -15.32 -13.55
C LEU A 205 21.81 -14.00 -14.28
N ASP A 206 22.40 -12.92 -13.77
CA ASP A 206 22.44 -11.59 -14.40
C ASP A 206 23.78 -10.91 -14.09
N PRO A 207 24.80 -11.09 -14.96
CA PRO A 207 26.11 -10.44 -14.79
C PRO A 207 26.08 -8.92 -14.94
N THR A 208 25.00 -8.36 -15.49
CA THR A 208 24.84 -6.90 -15.72
C THR A 208 24.38 -6.17 -14.47
N GLY A 209 23.54 -6.79 -13.64
CA GLY A 209 22.90 -6.17 -12.48
C GLY A 209 21.77 -5.20 -12.81
N PHE A 210 21.21 -5.26 -14.03
CA PHE A 210 20.09 -4.43 -14.47
C PHE A 210 18.78 -5.19 -14.60
N ALA A 211 18.81 -6.51 -14.58
CA ALA A 211 17.66 -7.38 -14.72
C ALA A 211 17.24 -7.99 -13.38
N ALA A 212 15.93 -8.19 -13.23
CA ALA A 212 15.34 -8.98 -12.17
C ALA A 212 14.26 -9.90 -12.76
N MET A 213 13.91 -10.94 -12.02
CA MET A 213 12.85 -11.84 -12.42
C MET A 213 11.73 -11.77 -11.37
N GLY A 214 10.56 -11.35 -11.84
CA GLY A 214 9.33 -11.33 -11.06
C GLY A 214 9.19 -10.20 -10.06
N THR A 215 7.99 -10.12 -9.53
CA THR A 215 7.63 -9.36 -8.33
C THR A 215 6.82 -10.28 -7.42
N MET A 216 7.01 -10.16 -6.11
CA MET A 216 6.46 -11.06 -5.10
C MET A 216 6.36 -10.39 -3.74
N GLY A 217 5.46 -10.88 -2.87
CA GLY A 217 5.16 -10.22 -1.61
C GLY A 217 4.50 -8.86 -1.84
N ASN A 218 3.64 -8.76 -2.86
CA ASN A 218 3.04 -7.51 -3.30
C ASN A 218 1.83 -7.18 -2.40
N CYS A 219 2.08 -6.44 -1.33
CA CYS A 219 1.10 -6.02 -0.34
C CYS A 219 0.45 -4.68 -0.73
N GLY A 220 0.81 -3.58 -0.12
CA GLY A 220 0.25 -2.27 -0.39
C GLY A 220 0.59 -1.71 -1.78
N ASN A 221 -0.03 -0.60 -2.12
CA ASN A 221 0.17 0.06 -3.39
C ASN A 221 0.29 1.58 -3.28
N GLY A 222 0.59 2.18 -4.39
CA GLY A 222 0.47 3.61 -4.63
C GLY A 222 0.24 3.89 -6.10
N THR A 223 0.17 5.18 -6.42
CA THR A 223 0.05 5.67 -7.79
C THR A 223 0.98 6.84 -8.02
N THR A 224 1.14 7.22 -9.27
CA THR A 224 1.86 8.44 -9.62
C THR A 224 0.92 9.47 -10.25
N PRO A 225 1.24 10.77 -10.20
CA PRO A 225 0.42 11.79 -10.86
C PRO A 225 0.35 11.67 -12.39
N TRP A 226 1.23 10.87 -12.99
CA TRP A 226 1.18 10.53 -14.42
C TRP A 226 0.46 9.22 -14.73
N GLY A 227 -0.15 8.58 -13.71
CA GLY A 227 -1.04 7.44 -13.87
C GLY A 227 -0.34 6.09 -14.01
N THR A 228 0.81 5.88 -13.39
CA THR A 228 1.36 4.53 -13.20
C THR A 228 0.98 3.97 -11.83
N TYR A 229 0.97 2.67 -11.72
CA TYR A 229 0.73 1.91 -10.50
C TYR A 229 2.07 1.57 -9.84
N LEU A 230 2.14 1.73 -8.53
CA LEU A 230 3.28 1.34 -7.71
C LEU A 230 2.87 0.17 -6.85
N THR A 231 3.41 -1.01 -7.09
CA THR A 231 3.24 -2.17 -6.22
C THR A 231 4.42 -2.29 -5.28
N CYS A 232 4.16 -2.69 -4.06
CA CYS A 232 5.12 -2.70 -2.96
C CYS A 232 5.50 -4.13 -2.61
N GLU A 233 6.79 -4.49 -2.74
CA GLU A 233 7.31 -5.79 -2.30
C GLU A 233 7.56 -5.75 -0.79
N GLU A 234 6.77 -6.47 -0.01
CA GLU A 234 6.81 -6.46 1.46
C GLU A 234 7.49 -7.73 2.00
N ASN A 235 6.82 -8.86 2.02
CA ASN A 235 7.29 -10.12 2.60
C ASN A 235 8.23 -10.92 1.66
N PHE A 236 9.02 -10.25 0.81
CA PHE A 236 9.91 -10.86 -0.17
C PHE A 236 10.93 -11.84 0.44
N HIS A 237 11.34 -11.62 1.70
CA HIS A 237 12.34 -12.45 2.38
C HIS A 237 11.87 -13.89 2.61
N ASP A 238 10.58 -14.15 2.64
CA ASP A 238 10.00 -15.49 2.83
C ASP A 238 10.23 -16.43 1.63
N TYR A 239 10.49 -15.86 0.46
CA TYR A 239 10.77 -16.62 -0.77
C TYR A 239 12.22 -17.12 -0.84
N PHE A 240 13.13 -16.59 -0.02
CA PHE A 240 14.57 -16.87 -0.05
C PHE A 240 15.04 -17.63 1.18
N SER A 241 16.15 -18.36 1.03
CA SER A 241 16.83 -19.01 2.15
C SER A 241 18.32 -19.19 1.83
N SER A 242 19.17 -19.26 2.86
CA SER A 242 20.56 -19.69 2.68
C SER A 242 20.72 -21.20 2.66
N MET A 243 19.65 -21.98 2.69
CA MET A 243 19.62 -23.45 2.63
C MET A 243 20.61 -24.11 3.61
N GLY A 244 20.75 -23.55 4.82
CA GLY A 244 21.70 -23.99 5.84
C GLY A 244 23.09 -23.40 5.73
N GLY A 245 23.38 -22.63 4.68
CA GLY A 245 24.62 -21.87 4.54
C GLY A 245 24.69 -20.68 5.51
N PRO A 246 25.88 -20.06 5.62
CA PRO A 246 26.06 -18.90 6.49
C PRO A 246 25.21 -17.71 6.01
N VAL A 247 24.65 -16.96 6.96
CA VAL A 247 23.92 -15.72 6.73
C VAL A 247 24.79 -14.57 7.25
N ASN A 248 25.14 -13.63 6.38
CA ASN A 248 25.90 -12.46 6.80
C ASN A 248 25.02 -11.43 7.55
N PRO A 249 25.59 -10.49 8.31
CA PRO A 249 24.82 -9.52 9.09
C PRO A 249 23.83 -8.69 8.26
N MET A 250 24.17 -8.34 7.01
CA MET A 250 23.28 -7.57 6.12
C MET A 250 22.06 -8.41 5.71
N GLN A 251 22.27 -9.67 5.35
CA GLN A 251 21.19 -10.60 5.02
C GLN A 251 20.31 -10.89 6.25
N ALA A 252 20.93 -11.07 7.43
CA ALA A 252 20.21 -11.28 8.69
C ALA A 252 19.33 -10.08 9.06
N ARG A 253 19.79 -8.85 8.82
CA ARG A 253 19.04 -7.60 9.06
C ARG A 253 17.75 -7.54 8.20
N TYR A 254 17.75 -8.25 7.07
CA TYR A 254 16.60 -8.41 6.17
C TYR A 254 15.90 -9.76 6.32
N THR A 255 16.05 -10.42 7.45
CA THR A 255 15.32 -11.64 7.84
C THR A 255 15.59 -12.85 6.92
N LEU A 256 16.71 -12.87 6.17
CA LEU A 256 17.09 -14.08 5.46
C LEU A 256 17.30 -15.23 6.46
N ARG A 257 16.62 -16.36 6.24
CA ARG A 257 16.64 -17.51 7.16
C ARG A 257 17.46 -18.67 6.60
N PRO A 258 18.08 -19.49 7.47
CA PRO A 258 18.73 -20.73 7.03
C PRO A 258 17.76 -21.79 6.48
N LYS A 259 16.50 -21.76 6.93
CA LYS A 259 15.43 -22.63 6.45
C LYS A 259 14.39 -21.80 5.70
N PRO A 260 13.94 -22.24 4.53
CA PRO A 260 12.95 -21.50 3.75
C PRO A 260 11.58 -21.50 4.42
N GLN A 261 10.86 -20.38 4.31
CA GLN A 261 9.43 -20.29 4.63
C GLN A 261 8.61 -21.04 3.57
N TYR A 262 8.90 -20.78 2.31
CA TYR A 262 8.36 -21.50 1.17
C TYR A 262 9.43 -22.40 0.54
N LYS A 263 9.01 -23.44 -0.19
CA LYS A 263 9.92 -24.41 -0.83
C LYS A 263 10.60 -23.88 -2.11
N HIS A 264 10.52 -22.57 -2.40
CA HIS A 264 11.10 -21.97 -3.59
C HIS A 264 12.60 -22.29 -3.75
N PRO A 265 13.46 -22.16 -2.73
CA PRO A 265 14.90 -22.43 -2.88
C PRO A 265 15.26 -23.88 -3.22
N GLU A 266 14.36 -24.83 -2.95
CA GLU A 266 14.58 -26.24 -3.27
C GLU A 266 14.41 -26.55 -4.78
N PHE A 267 13.62 -25.72 -5.51
CA PHE A 267 13.23 -25.97 -6.90
C PHE A 267 13.61 -24.83 -7.86
N ASP A 268 13.92 -23.65 -7.34
CA ASP A 268 14.39 -22.49 -8.12
C ASP A 268 15.66 -21.92 -7.46
N ALA A 269 16.80 -22.18 -8.10
CA ALA A 269 18.11 -21.79 -7.58
C ALA A 269 18.27 -20.27 -7.36
N ARG A 270 17.45 -19.45 -8.03
CA ARG A 270 17.39 -18.00 -7.85
C ARG A 270 17.08 -17.60 -6.39
N HIS A 271 16.29 -18.41 -5.70
CA HIS A 271 15.90 -18.18 -4.28
C HIS A 271 16.86 -18.78 -3.26
N ASP A 272 17.88 -19.54 -3.71
CA ASP A 272 18.94 -20.10 -2.87
C ASP A 272 20.07 -19.07 -2.72
N ALA A 273 20.04 -18.31 -1.63
CA ALA A 273 21.03 -17.27 -1.34
C ALA A 273 22.43 -17.83 -1.02
N SER A 274 22.59 -19.14 -0.80
CA SER A 274 23.92 -19.76 -0.69
C SER A 274 24.61 -19.88 -2.05
N LYS A 275 23.83 -20.01 -3.12
CA LYS A 275 24.35 -20.09 -4.51
C LYS A 275 24.35 -18.72 -5.20
N HIS A 276 23.29 -17.93 -4.97
CA HIS A 276 23.07 -16.64 -5.64
C HIS A 276 22.74 -15.54 -4.63
N PRO A 277 23.69 -15.14 -3.75
CA PRO A 277 23.43 -14.23 -2.62
C PRO A 277 22.87 -12.87 -3.06
N ASN A 278 23.22 -12.40 -4.25
CA ASN A 278 22.78 -11.10 -4.76
C ASN A 278 21.38 -11.14 -5.38
N GLU A 279 20.83 -12.31 -5.70
CA GLU A 279 19.43 -12.39 -6.13
C GLU A 279 18.47 -11.95 -5.02
N PHE A 280 18.82 -12.20 -3.75
CA PHE A 280 18.08 -11.69 -2.60
C PHE A 280 17.99 -10.15 -2.58
N ASN A 281 19.02 -9.45 -3.08
CA ASN A 281 19.04 -7.99 -3.13
C ASN A 281 18.13 -7.41 -4.23
N LYS A 282 17.66 -8.23 -5.17
CA LYS A 282 16.77 -7.81 -6.27
C LYS A 282 15.29 -7.80 -5.89
N ALA A 283 14.95 -8.15 -4.66
CA ALA A 283 13.59 -8.12 -4.11
C ALA A 283 13.50 -7.16 -2.91
N GLY A 284 12.29 -6.68 -2.58
CA GLY A 284 12.04 -5.71 -1.53
C GLY A 284 12.05 -4.26 -2.02
N TRP A 285 11.55 -4.02 -3.22
CA TRP A 285 11.48 -2.73 -3.87
C TRP A 285 10.05 -2.30 -4.19
N VAL A 286 9.85 -1.00 -4.38
CA VAL A 286 8.65 -0.52 -5.08
C VAL A 286 8.83 -0.79 -6.57
N VAL A 287 7.80 -1.37 -7.18
CA VAL A 287 7.81 -1.74 -8.61
C VAL A 287 6.77 -0.90 -9.36
N GLU A 288 7.22 -0.13 -10.33
CA GLU A 288 6.34 0.70 -11.16
C GLU A 288 5.85 -0.06 -12.38
N ILE A 289 4.53 0.00 -12.61
CA ILE A 289 3.82 -0.62 -13.73
C ILE A 289 2.96 0.45 -14.41
N ASP A 290 3.06 0.58 -15.72
CA ASP A 290 2.12 1.37 -16.50
C ASP A 290 0.91 0.52 -16.89
N PRO A 291 -0.27 0.72 -16.29
CA PRO A 291 -1.44 -0.10 -16.58
C PRO A 291 -1.99 0.11 -17.99
N PHE A 292 -1.71 1.25 -18.61
CA PHE A 292 -2.18 1.63 -19.94
C PHE A 292 -1.29 1.15 -21.08
N ASP A 293 -0.04 0.74 -20.77
CA ASP A 293 0.91 0.20 -21.75
C ASP A 293 1.12 -1.30 -21.52
N PRO A 294 0.50 -2.18 -22.33
CA PRO A 294 0.65 -3.63 -22.17
C PRO A 294 2.07 -4.14 -22.46
N THR A 295 2.92 -3.31 -23.07
CA THR A 295 4.33 -3.64 -23.40
C THR A 295 5.31 -3.18 -22.33
N TRP A 296 4.82 -2.51 -21.28
CA TRP A 296 5.65 -2.00 -20.18
C TRP A 296 6.36 -3.12 -19.45
N VAL A 297 7.68 -3.01 -19.36
CA VAL A 297 8.50 -3.88 -18.50
C VAL A 297 8.48 -3.31 -17.08
N PRO A 298 8.01 -4.07 -16.06
CA PRO A 298 7.99 -3.62 -14.67
C PRO A 298 9.36 -3.10 -14.22
N ALA A 299 9.38 -1.97 -13.50
CA ALA A 299 10.60 -1.30 -13.10
C ALA A 299 10.72 -1.24 -11.58
N LYS A 300 11.69 -1.93 -11.01
CA LYS A 300 12.04 -1.85 -9.59
C LYS A 300 12.81 -0.57 -9.33
N ARG A 301 12.24 0.33 -8.52
CA ARG A 301 12.71 1.72 -8.32
C ARG A 301 13.64 1.81 -7.10
N THR A 302 14.93 1.52 -7.31
CA THR A 302 15.88 1.37 -6.19
C THR A 302 16.18 2.65 -5.42
N ALA A 303 15.89 3.82 -5.97
CA ALA A 303 16.03 5.09 -5.26
C ALA A 303 15.04 5.25 -4.09
N LEU A 304 13.96 4.46 -4.06
CA LEU A 304 12.99 4.46 -2.96
C LEU A 304 13.45 3.64 -1.75
N GLY A 305 14.61 2.98 -1.82
CA GLY A 305 15.14 2.12 -0.75
C GLY A 305 14.61 0.70 -0.81
N ARG A 306 15.31 -0.22 -0.13
CA ARG A 306 14.96 -1.63 -0.01
C ARG A 306 14.54 -1.96 1.41
N TYR A 307 13.30 -2.40 1.59
CA TYR A 307 12.69 -2.85 2.85
C TYR A 307 11.34 -3.51 2.58
N CYS A 308 10.59 -3.89 3.61
CA CYS A 308 9.22 -4.42 3.47
C CYS A 308 8.27 -3.26 3.16
N HIS A 309 8.15 -2.91 1.88
CA HIS A 309 7.30 -1.80 1.45
C HIS A 309 5.82 -2.16 1.60
N GLU A 310 5.10 -1.34 2.38
CA GLU A 310 3.67 -1.54 2.57
C GLU A 310 2.83 -0.72 1.59
N SER A 311 3.12 0.55 1.44
CA SER A 311 2.48 1.44 0.47
C SER A 311 3.47 2.44 -0.12
N ALA A 312 3.08 3.17 -1.18
CA ALA A 312 3.91 4.17 -1.85
C ALA A 312 3.05 5.35 -2.33
N HIS A 313 2.57 6.18 -1.39
CA HIS A 313 1.66 7.29 -1.71
C HIS A 313 2.40 8.57 -2.05
N TYR A 314 1.95 9.24 -3.11
CA TYR A 314 2.60 10.45 -3.59
C TYR A 314 2.03 11.75 -3.02
N ALA A 315 2.89 12.75 -2.97
CA ALA A 315 2.54 14.16 -2.93
C ALA A 315 3.36 14.91 -4.00
N VAL A 316 2.94 16.13 -4.34
CA VAL A 316 3.72 17.01 -5.20
C VAL A 316 4.14 18.23 -4.37
N ALA A 317 5.44 18.46 -4.28
CA ALA A 317 6.01 19.59 -3.57
C ALA A 317 5.65 20.94 -4.25
N LYS A 318 5.77 22.04 -3.53
CA LYS A 318 5.48 23.38 -4.06
C LYS A 318 6.32 23.77 -5.26
N ASP A 319 7.53 23.23 -5.34
CA ASP A 319 8.43 23.42 -6.48
C ASP A 319 8.18 22.44 -7.64
N GLY A 320 7.20 21.55 -7.52
CA GLY A 320 6.79 20.58 -8.54
C GLY A 320 7.54 19.26 -8.49
N ARG A 321 8.44 19.01 -7.52
CA ARG A 321 9.06 17.69 -7.34
C ARG A 321 8.07 16.68 -6.81
N LEU A 322 8.26 15.41 -7.20
CA LEU A 322 7.51 14.31 -6.66
C LEU A 322 8.04 13.93 -5.27
N VAL A 323 7.12 13.61 -4.39
CA VAL A 323 7.42 13.02 -3.07
C VAL A 323 6.67 11.70 -2.98
N ILE A 324 7.31 10.65 -2.45
CA ILE A 324 6.68 9.38 -2.11
C ILE A 324 6.89 9.12 -0.62
N TYR A 325 5.82 8.80 0.09
CA TYR A 325 5.86 8.31 1.47
C TYR A 325 5.62 6.80 1.46
N THR A 326 6.35 6.06 2.29
CA THR A 326 6.26 4.60 2.37
C THR A 326 6.66 4.09 3.75
N GLY A 327 5.96 3.05 4.24
CA GLY A 327 6.24 2.34 5.47
C GLY A 327 7.15 1.13 5.24
N ASP A 328 7.87 0.72 6.28
CA ASP A 328 8.59 -0.55 6.35
C ASP A 328 7.86 -1.44 7.36
N ASP A 329 6.97 -2.32 6.88
CA ASP A 329 6.19 -3.17 7.77
C ASP A 329 7.03 -4.28 8.39
N ALA A 330 7.70 -3.89 9.46
CA ALA A 330 8.27 -4.82 10.42
C ALA A 330 8.38 -4.14 11.78
N ARG A 331 8.37 -4.94 12.85
CA ARG A 331 8.52 -4.42 14.20
C ARG A 331 9.84 -3.69 14.37
N PHE A 332 9.77 -2.44 14.87
CA PHE A 332 10.92 -1.56 15.10
C PHE A 332 11.58 -1.02 13.83
N GLU A 333 10.88 -1.02 12.70
CA GLU A 333 11.35 -0.42 11.45
C GLU A 333 10.79 0.99 11.25
N TYR A 334 10.88 1.55 10.06
CA TYR A 334 10.92 2.99 9.85
C TYR A 334 9.86 3.48 8.86
N VAL A 335 9.60 4.78 8.94
CA VAL A 335 8.85 5.54 7.94
C VAL A 335 9.85 6.26 7.04
N TYR A 336 9.66 6.16 5.72
CA TYR A 336 10.54 6.76 4.73
C TYR A 336 9.82 7.78 3.85
N LYS A 337 10.61 8.69 3.29
CA LYS A 337 10.20 9.66 2.28
C LYS A 337 11.22 9.73 1.16
N PHE A 338 10.78 9.59 -0.08
CA PHE A 338 11.59 9.89 -1.27
C PHE A 338 11.19 11.24 -1.83
N VAL A 339 12.16 12.05 -2.25
CA VAL A 339 11.93 13.32 -2.97
C VAL A 339 12.71 13.25 -4.29
N SER A 340 12.00 13.35 -5.42
CA SER A 340 12.63 13.31 -6.74
C SER A 340 13.57 14.48 -6.94
N ARG A 341 14.64 14.28 -7.75
CA ARG A 341 15.54 15.35 -8.17
C ARG A 341 14.85 16.34 -9.09
N ASP A 342 14.12 15.82 -10.05
CA ASP A 342 13.47 16.60 -11.10
C ASP A 342 11.96 16.77 -10.82
N ARG A 343 11.34 17.72 -11.51
CA ARG A 343 9.92 18.05 -11.36
C ARG A 343 9.06 17.11 -12.20
N VAL A 344 7.83 16.90 -11.74
CA VAL A 344 6.80 16.20 -12.52
C VAL A 344 6.49 16.98 -13.79
N ASN A 345 6.60 16.32 -14.93
CA ASN A 345 6.14 16.87 -16.20
C ASN A 345 4.63 16.60 -16.33
N THR A 346 3.84 17.66 -16.24
CA THR A 346 2.37 17.58 -16.28
C THR A 346 1.79 17.54 -17.69
N THR A 347 2.59 17.80 -18.71
CA THR A 347 2.16 17.87 -20.12
C THR A 347 2.58 16.67 -20.94
N ASN A 348 3.70 16.04 -20.58
CA ASN A 348 4.20 14.85 -21.25
C ASN A 348 4.39 13.71 -20.23
N ARG A 349 3.43 12.78 -20.19
CA ARG A 349 3.44 11.63 -19.30
C ARG A 349 4.72 10.77 -19.42
N ALA A 350 5.19 10.57 -20.66
CA ALA A 350 6.36 9.75 -20.95
C ALA A 350 7.68 10.35 -20.41
N ALA A 351 7.75 11.67 -20.23
CA ALA A 351 8.92 12.33 -19.67
C ALA A 351 9.15 12.02 -18.18
N ASN A 352 8.16 11.43 -17.48
CA ASN A 352 8.29 11.04 -16.08
C ASN A 352 8.82 9.61 -15.91
N ARG A 353 9.14 8.91 -16.99
CA ARG A 353 9.46 7.48 -17.00
C ARG A 353 10.56 7.08 -16.00
N ASP A 354 11.55 7.93 -15.81
CA ASP A 354 12.70 7.66 -14.93
C ASP A 354 12.75 8.62 -13.71
N LEU A 355 11.64 9.32 -13.44
CA LEU A 355 11.57 10.29 -12.34
C LEU A 355 11.82 9.65 -10.98
N LEU A 356 11.39 8.41 -10.79
CA LEU A 356 11.58 7.62 -9.57
C LEU A 356 12.97 6.98 -9.45
N ASP A 357 13.85 7.13 -10.45
CA ASP A 357 15.23 6.63 -10.40
C ASP A 357 16.20 7.65 -9.82
N HIS A 358 15.81 8.92 -9.70
CA HIS A 358 16.68 10.03 -9.33
C HIS A 358 16.06 10.89 -8.23
N GLY A 359 16.68 10.91 -7.07
CA GLY A 359 16.20 11.67 -5.92
C GLY A 359 16.94 11.34 -4.64
N THR A 360 16.41 11.82 -3.54
CA THR A 360 16.95 11.57 -2.19
C THR A 360 15.94 10.80 -1.37
N LEU A 361 16.38 9.70 -0.78
CA LEU A 361 15.64 8.95 0.24
C LEU A 361 15.91 9.56 1.61
N TYR A 362 14.87 9.71 2.41
CA TYR A 362 14.91 10.19 3.78
C TYR A 362 14.24 9.18 4.70
N VAL A 363 14.62 9.21 5.99
CA VAL A 363 13.96 8.45 7.04
C VAL A 363 13.46 9.41 8.13
N ALA A 364 12.32 9.07 8.74
CA ALA A 364 11.69 9.90 9.75
C ALA A 364 12.37 9.80 11.13
N ARG A 365 12.50 10.95 11.79
CA ARG A 365 12.73 11.02 13.23
C ARG A 365 11.62 11.85 13.88
N PHE A 366 10.90 11.23 14.80
CA PHE A 366 9.84 11.84 15.59
C PHE A 366 10.41 12.27 16.93
N ASP A 367 10.52 13.57 17.17
CA ASP A 367 10.99 14.14 18.43
C ASP A 367 9.78 14.55 19.29
N ALA A 368 9.86 14.35 20.62
CA ALA A 368 8.80 14.69 21.57
C ALA A 368 8.51 16.19 21.61
N GLY A 369 7.25 16.56 21.81
CA GLY A 369 6.88 17.91 22.21
C GLY A 369 7.25 18.21 23.66
N ALA A 370 7.27 19.50 24.02
CA ALA A 370 7.64 19.95 25.36
C ALA A 370 6.58 19.60 26.44
N ASP A 371 5.36 19.25 26.04
CA ASP A 371 4.21 18.98 26.92
C ASP A 371 4.05 17.50 27.31
N GLY A 372 4.96 16.63 26.87
CA GLY A 372 4.94 15.19 27.17
C GLY A 372 3.80 14.41 26.52
N ARG A 373 3.01 15.03 25.61
CA ARG A 373 1.98 14.34 24.84
C ARG A 373 2.61 13.58 23.67
N ALA A 374 1.85 12.63 23.11
CA ALA A 374 2.24 11.90 21.89
C ALA A 374 2.05 12.79 20.64
N GLN A 375 2.80 13.88 20.60
CA GLN A 375 2.87 14.88 19.53
C GLN A 375 4.22 15.59 19.58
N GLY A 376 4.60 16.25 18.51
CA GLY A 376 5.85 17.01 18.50
C GLY A 376 6.26 17.48 17.12
N ARG A 377 7.54 17.75 17.00
CA ARG A 377 8.18 18.06 15.74
C ARG A 377 8.94 16.83 15.25
N GLY A 378 9.05 16.71 13.95
CA GLY A 378 9.85 15.66 13.34
C GLY A 378 10.77 16.23 12.27
N ARG A 379 11.71 15.41 11.86
CA ARG A 379 12.63 15.74 10.77
C ARG A 379 12.86 14.53 9.86
N TRP A 380 13.11 14.82 8.63
CA TRP A 380 13.52 13.88 7.61
C TRP A 380 15.04 13.89 7.49
N ILE A 381 15.69 12.78 7.82
CA ILE A 381 17.14 12.63 7.75
C ILE A 381 17.50 12.01 6.42
N ALA A 382 18.32 12.71 5.62
CA ALA A 382 18.71 12.23 4.30
C ALA A 382 19.59 10.97 4.40
N LEU A 383 19.23 9.93 3.66
CA LEU A 383 20.01 8.71 3.46
C LEU A 383 20.84 8.86 2.18
N GLN A 384 21.94 9.59 2.30
CA GLN A 384 22.82 9.90 1.19
C GLN A 384 24.27 9.56 1.57
N GLN A 385 24.94 8.85 0.66
CA GLN A 385 26.34 8.48 0.82
C GLN A 385 27.21 9.73 1.06
N GLY A 386 28.11 9.66 2.05
CA GLY A 386 28.96 10.76 2.48
C GLY A 386 28.30 11.76 3.44
N GLN A 387 27.01 11.62 3.74
CA GLN A 387 26.27 12.49 4.67
C GLN A 387 25.79 11.73 5.91
N ASN A 388 25.55 12.43 7.00
CA ASN A 388 24.98 11.90 8.25
C ASN A 388 25.69 10.65 8.80
N GLY A 389 26.99 10.48 8.50
CA GLY A 389 27.77 9.31 8.92
C GLY A 389 27.63 8.08 8.01
N LEU A 390 26.95 8.18 6.88
CA LEU A 390 26.83 7.10 5.89
C LEU A 390 28.07 7.09 4.97
N THR A 391 29.17 6.56 5.47
CA THR A 391 30.50 6.59 4.84
C THR A 391 31.00 5.19 4.49
N ALA A 392 32.02 5.09 3.66
CA ALA A 392 32.57 3.80 3.20
C ALA A 392 33.06 2.92 4.36
N ASP A 393 33.69 3.51 5.37
CA ASP A 393 34.17 2.82 6.58
C ASP A 393 33.03 2.30 7.47
N LYS A 394 31.81 2.82 7.28
CA LYS A 394 30.59 2.37 7.94
C LYS A 394 29.77 1.36 7.09
N GLY A 395 30.32 0.90 5.97
CA GLY A 395 29.64 -0.07 5.09
C GLY A 395 28.81 0.55 3.97
N PHE A 396 28.95 1.86 3.72
CA PHE A 396 28.23 2.59 2.67
C PHE A 396 29.19 3.23 1.67
N PRO A 397 29.95 2.43 0.87
CA PRO A 397 30.92 2.97 -0.08
C PRO A 397 30.29 3.76 -1.21
N THR A 398 29.06 3.44 -1.62
CA THR A 398 28.31 4.15 -2.66
C THR A 398 26.83 4.34 -2.27
N GLN A 399 26.08 5.08 -3.07
CA GLN A 399 24.63 5.24 -2.88
C GLN A 399 23.86 3.91 -3.08
N ALA A 400 24.44 2.97 -3.83
CA ALA A 400 23.84 1.65 -4.03
C ALA A 400 23.71 0.87 -2.71
N GLU A 401 24.75 0.89 -1.87
CA GLU A 401 24.69 0.27 -0.54
C GLU A 401 23.70 0.99 0.38
N VAL A 402 23.67 2.32 0.34
CA VAL A 402 22.73 3.11 1.17
C VAL A 402 21.28 2.71 0.88
N VAL A 403 20.87 2.64 -0.38
CA VAL A 403 19.48 2.31 -0.73
C VAL A 403 19.19 0.81 -0.59
N THR A 404 20.16 -0.07 -0.83
CA THR A 404 19.98 -1.53 -0.69
C THR A 404 19.92 -1.96 0.77
N PHE A 405 20.67 -1.26 1.63
CA PHE A 405 20.69 -1.50 3.07
C PHE A 405 20.06 -0.34 3.84
N ALA A 406 18.91 0.15 3.35
CA ALA A 406 18.22 1.33 3.89
C ALA A 406 17.87 1.19 5.38
N ARG A 407 17.52 -0.02 5.86
CA ARG A 407 17.32 -0.29 7.30
C ARG A 407 18.59 0.00 8.12
N MET A 408 19.75 -0.45 7.64
CA MET A 408 21.03 -0.20 8.32
C MET A 408 21.43 1.27 8.23
N ALA A 409 21.13 1.93 7.12
CA ALA A 409 21.35 3.37 6.99
C ALA A 409 20.46 4.16 7.96
N ALA A 410 19.19 3.76 8.14
CA ALA A 410 18.26 4.34 9.11
C ALA A 410 18.72 4.10 10.57
N ASP A 411 19.22 2.90 10.88
CA ASP A 411 19.84 2.59 12.17
C ASP A 411 21.02 3.56 12.45
N ALA A 412 21.90 3.74 11.47
CA ALA A 412 23.11 4.55 11.61
C ALA A 412 22.83 6.05 11.85
N VAL A 413 21.73 6.58 11.26
CA VAL A 413 21.36 8.00 11.43
C VAL A 413 20.42 8.25 12.63
N GLY A 414 20.08 7.20 13.39
CA GLY A 414 19.24 7.32 14.59
C GLY A 414 17.77 7.68 14.30
N ALA A 415 17.19 7.05 13.30
CA ALA A 415 15.76 7.16 12.98
C ALA A 415 14.86 6.63 14.09
N THR A 416 13.58 7.01 14.11
CA THR A 416 12.63 6.51 15.11
C THR A 416 12.11 5.14 14.73
N LYS A 417 12.34 4.17 15.60
CA LYS A 417 11.83 2.79 15.47
C LYS A 417 10.34 2.72 15.78
N CYS A 418 9.53 2.28 14.83
CA CYS A 418 8.08 2.31 14.85
C CYS A 418 7.43 0.93 15.07
N ASP A 419 6.11 0.93 15.27
CA ASP A 419 5.30 -0.26 15.53
C ASP A 419 4.65 -0.77 14.23
N ARG A 420 5.45 -1.39 13.34
CA ARG A 420 4.99 -1.87 12.04
C ARG A 420 4.32 -0.75 11.26
N PRO A 421 5.09 0.14 10.59
CA PRO A 421 4.54 1.14 9.69
C PRO A 421 3.92 0.48 8.45
N GLU A 422 2.62 0.38 8.45
CA GLU A 422 1.80 -0.14 7.36
C GLU A 422 1.53 0.96 6.32
N TRP A 423 0.27 1.09 5.90
CA TRP A 423 -0.10 2.06 4.88
C TRP A 423 0.07 3.51 5.33
N ILE A 424 0.57 4.30 4.40
CA ILE A 424 0.65 5.75 4.51
C ILE A 424 -0.28 6.36 3.46
N ALA A 425 -1.16 7.26 3.86
CA ALA A 425 -2.10 7.94 2.97
C ALA A 425 -1.88 9.46 3.02
N VAL A 426 -1.97 10.11 1.86
CA VAL A 426 -1.85 11.56 1.71
C VAL A 426 -3.20 12.17 1.36
N GLU A 427 -3.68 13.12 2.17
CA GLU A 427 -4.83 13.94 1.78
C GLU A 427 -4.36 15.10 0.90
N HIS A 428 -4.61 14.99 -0.40
CA HIS A 428 -4.01 15.88 -1.40
C HIS A 428 -4.46 17.35 -1.32
N LYS A 429 -5.59 17.65 -0.66
CA LYS A 429 -6.07 19.05 -0.54
C LYS A 429 -5.40 19.79 0.61
N SER A 430 -5.26 19.14 1.77
CA SER A 430 -4.62 19.71 2.96
C SER A 430 -3.12 19.46 3.03
N GLY A 431 -2.62 18.42 2.35
CA GLY A 431 -1.25 17.94 2.46
C GLY A 431 -0.99 17.17 3.76
N GLU A 432 -2.03 16.82 4.52
CA GLU A 432 -1.89 15.97 5.71
C GLU A 432 -1.56 14.54 5.29
N VAL A 433 -0.67 13.92 6.06
CA VAL A 433 -0.25 12.54 5.86
C VAL A 433 -0.61 11.72 7.08
N TYR A 434 -1.14 10.53 6.87
CA TYR A 434 -1.54 9.60 7.90
C TYR A 434 -0.83 8.28 7.69
N ALA A 435 -0.34 7.67 8.77
CA ALA A 435 0.31 6.36 8.74
C ALA A 435 -0.33 5.42 9.77
N ALA A 436 -0.68 4.22 9.35
CA ALA A 436 -1.07 3.13 10.23
C ALA A 436 0.20 2.52 10.85
N PHE A 437 0.20 2.41 12.17
CA PHE A 437 1.17 1.62 12.93
C PHE A 437 0.39 0.48 13.56
N THR A 438 0.35 -0.67 12.88
CA THR A 438 -0.67 -1.70 13.11
C THR A 438 -0.55 -2.41 14.45
N GLY A 439 0.66 -2.47 15.03
CA GLY A 439 0.85 -2.98 16.37
C GLY A 439 2.21 -3.62 16.59
N ASN A 440 2.64 -3.70 17.86
CA ASN A 440 3.90 -4.31 18.24
C ASN A 440 3.84 -4.86 19.68
N GLY A 441 3.38 -6.10 19.81
CA GLY A 441 3.36 -6.81 21.09
C GLY A 441 4.74 -7.10 21.69
N GLN A 442 5.83 -6.72 21.02
CA GLN A 442 7.19 -6.88 21.54
C GLN A 442 7.76 -5.59 22.14
N ARG A 443 7.14 -4.43 21.92
CA ARG A 443 7.63 -3.16 22.45
C ARG A 443 7.63 -3.18 23.99
N GLY A 444 8.78 -2.84 24.58
CA GLY A 444 8.98 -2.86 26.03
C GLY A 444 9.28 -4.22 26.65
N ARG A 445 9.41 -5.29 25.87
CA ARG A 445 9.94 -6.57 26.36
C ARG A 445 11.45 -6.44 26.68
N PRO A 446 11.99 -7.30 27.55
CA PRO A 446 13.44 -7.37 27.71
C PRO A 446 14.14 -7.50 26.36
N ASP A 447 15.26 -6.82 26.17
CA ASP A 447 16.06 -6.78 24.94
C ASP A 447 15.38 -6.15 23.71
N LYS A 448 14.24 -5.46 23.90
CA LYS A 448 13.54 -4.73 22.85
C LYS A 448 13.40 -3.25 23.20
N GLU A 449 13.19 -2.44 22.16
CA GLU A 449 12.96 -1.00 22.34
C GLU A 449 11.72 -0.74 23.23
N GLY A 450 11.87 0.22 24.15
CA GLY A 450 10.76 0.74 24.95
C GLY A 450 9.83 1.65 24.17
N ALA A 451 8.86 2.26 24.89
CA ALA A 451 8.02 3.31 24.32
C ALA A 451 8.88 4.50 23.85
N ASN A 452 8.44 5.15 22.79
CA ASN A 452 9.01 6.39 22.28
C ASN A 452 7.89 7.38 21.91
N PRO A 453 8.17 8.64 21.59
CA PRO A 453 7.12 9.65 21.38
C PRO A 453 6.04 9.25 20.39
N ALA A 454 6.42 8.66 19.23
CA ALA A 454 5.48 8.25 18.19
C ALA A 454 4.86 6.86 18.44
N ASN A 455 5.39 6.10 19.40
CA ASN A 455 4.92 4.76 19.79
C ASN A 455 4.80 4.71 21.32
N PRO A 456 3.77 5.34 21.89
CA PRO A 456 3.71 5.64 23.34
C PRO A 456 3.31 4.43 24.20
N ARG A 457 2.83 3.32 23.59
CA ARG A 457 2.36 2.14 24.30
C ARG A 457 3.40 1.02 24.26
N VAL A 458 3.77 0.48 25.42
CA VAL A 458 4.43 -0.84 25.50
C VAL A 458 3.40 -1.93 25.21
N ASN A 459 3.83 -3.10 24.74
CA ASN A 459 2.95 -4.21 24.37
C ASN A 459 1.75 -3.74 23.50
N ASN A 460 2.03 -2.94 22.48
CA ASN A 460 1.01 -2.33 21.65
C ASN A 460 0.37 -3.37 20.71
N LEU A 461 -0.65 -4.07 21.18
CA LEU A 461 -1.33 -5.12 20.41
C LEU A 461 -2.31 -4.56 19.37
N TYR A 462 -2.84 -3.35 19.60
CA TYR A 462 -4.01 -2.85 18.87
C TYR A 462 -3.69 -1.77 17.85
N GLY A 463 -2.44 -1.30 17.83
CA GLY A 463 -2.02 -0.31 16.86
C GLY A 463 -2.56 1.11 17.10
N HIS A 464 -2.14 2.03 16.25
CA HIS A 464 -2.54 3.45 16.28
C HIS A 464 -2.29 4.08 14.93
N ILE A 465 -2.83 5.28 14.71
CA ILE A 465 -2.62 6.08 13.50
C ILE A 465 -1.85 7.34 13.90
N VAL A 466 -0.71 7.58 13.25
CA VAL A 466 0.08 8.80 13.36
C VAL A 466 -0.27 9.73 12.20
N ARG A 467 -0.35 11.03 12.49
CA ARG A 467 -0.59 12.06 11.49
C ARG A 467 0.52 13.10 11.52
N TRP A 468 0.91 13.61 10.33
CA TRP A 468 1.83 14.75 10.27
C TRP A 468 1.48 15.75 9.18
N ARG A 469 2.04 16.94 9.33
CA ARG A 469 1.99 18.02 8.35
C ARG A 469 3.40 18.51 8.10
N GLU A 470 3.79 18.56 6.86
CA GLU A 470 5.07 19.10 6.45
C GLU A 470 5.15 20.61 6.72
N ASN A 471 6.28 21.08 7.22
CA ASN A 471 6.46 22.50 7.55
C ASN A 471 6.26 23.37 6.30
N GLY A 472 5.53 24.48 6.52
CA GLY A 472 5.15 25.37 5.44
C GLY A 472 4.16 24.76 4.44
N GLY A 473 3.60 23.57 4.70
CA GLY A 473 2.74 22.84 3.77
C GLY A 473 3.46 22.48 2.47
N ASP A 474 4.77 22.20 2.53
CA ASP A 474 5.56 21.77 1.38
C ASP A 474 6.04 20.34 1.59
N ALA A 475 5.57 19.43 0.74
CA ALA A 475 5.92 18.01 0.82
C ALA A 475 7.44 17.75 0.76
N ALA A 476 8.22 18.64 0.15
CA ALA A 476 9.69 18.55 0.10
C ALA A 476 10.38 19.10 1.36
N SER A 477 9.65 19.62 2.36
CA SER A 477 10.24 20.08 3.62
C SER A 477 11.01 18.97 4.32
N THR A 478 12.11 19.32 4.99
CA THR A 478 12.89 18.38 5.80
C THR A 478 12.44 18.31 7.26
N THR A 479 11.36 19.01 7.62
CA THR A 479 10.78 19.03 8.96
C THR A 479 9.27 19.00 8.89
N PHE A 480 8.62 18.47 9.93
CA PHE A 480 7.18 18.34 10.02
C PHE A 480 6.69 18.48 11.48
N GLU A 481 5.41 18.72 11.65
CA GLU A 481 4.71 18.59 12.92
C GLU A 481 3.83 17.35 12.91
N TRP A 482 3.77 16.61 14.02
CA TRP A 482 3.08 15.32 14.10
C TRP A 482 2.33 15.12 15.41
N ASP A 483 1.32 14.24 15.37
CA ASP A 483 0.58 13.75 16.53
C ASP A 483 0.14 12.29 16.35
N VAL A 484 -0.11 11.59 17.45
CA VAL A 484 -0.87 10.34 17.43
C VAL A 484 -2.34 10.71 17.30
N PHE A 485 -2.87 10.53 16.10
CA PHE A 485 -4.24 10.91 15.75
C PHE A 485 -5.27 10.01 16.44
N LEU A 486 -5.09 8.70 16.37
CA LEU A 486 -5.95 7.70 17.02
C LEU A 486 -5.10 6.60 17.65
N SER A 487 -5.48 6.17 18.85
CA SER A 487 -5.02 4.93 19.49
C SER A 487 -6.15 3.92 19.42
N CYS A 488 -5.92 2.79 18.72
CA CYS A 488 -6.92 1.76 18.54
C CYS A 488 -7.12 0.93 19.82
N GLY A 489 -8.24 0.22 19.91
CA GLY A 489 -8.63 -0.56 21.08
C GLY A 489 -9.80 0.04 21.87
N ASN A 490 -10.24 -0.67 22.88
CA ASN A 490 -11.39 -0.28 23.71
C ASN A 490 -11.03 0.91 24.65
N PRO A 491 -11.71 2.05 24.56
CA PRO A 491 -11.49 3.20 25.47
C PRO A 491 -11.79 2.88 26.95
N ALA A 492 -12.64 1.89 27.22
CA ALA A 492 -12.98 1.44 28.58
C ALA A 492 -11.97 0.44 29.15
N GLN A 493 -10.90 0.09 28.43
CA GLN A 493 -9.88 -0.84 28.89
C GLN A 493 -9.12 -0.26 30.09
N ASN A 494 -9.00 -1.06 31.16
CA ASN A 494 -8.33 -0.64 32.41
C ASN A 494 -6.81 -0.56 32.23
N GLU A 495 -6.22 -1.46 31.45
CA GLU A 495 -4.79 -1.46 31.19
C GLU A 495 -4.40 -0.33 30.23
N PRO A 496 -3.57 0.61 30.66
CA PRO A 496 -3.22 1.78 29.84
C PRO A 496 -2.56 1.41 28.50
N ALA A 497 -1.78 0.33 28.47
CA ALA A 497 -1.11 -0.17 27.26
C ALA A 497 -2.10 -0.62 26.16
N LEU A 498 -3.29 -1.06 26.54
CA LEU A 498 -4.33 -1.58 25.66
C LEU A 498 -5.49 -0.59 25.46
N ARG A 499 -5.49 0.52 26.22
CA ARG A 499 -6.57 1.50 26.17
C ARG A 499 -6.49 2.30 24.87
N GLY A 500 -7.59 2.28 24.09
CA GLY A 500 -7.80 3.15 22.95
C GLY A 500 -8.32 4.55 23.33
N ASN A 501 -8.46 5.42 22.32
CA ASN A 501 -9.14 6.71 22.44
C ASN A 501 -10.25 6.89 21.40
N LEU A 502 -10.72 5.79 20.81
CA LEU A 502 -11.74 5.77 19.76
C LEU A 502 -13.05 6.40 20.26
N LYS A 503 -13.71 7.13 19.37
CA LYS A 503 -15.07 7.64 19.54
C LYS A 503 -15.94 6.94 18.50
N GLY A 504 -16.90 6.13 18.94
CA GLY A 504 -17.74 5.32 18.03
C GLY A 504 -17.34 3.85 18.02
N ASP A 505 -17.23 3.23 16.85
CA ASP A 505 -16.97 1.81 16.74
C ASP A 505 -15.53 1.43 17.12
N ILE A 506 -15.40 0.35 17.88
CA ILE A 506 -14.10 -0.18 18.28
C ILE A 506 -13.49 -0.98 17.11
N PHE A 507 -12.24 -0.69 16.81
CA PHE A 507 -11.41 -1.47 15.91
C PHE A 507 -9.97 -1.56 16.42
N THR A 508 -9.21 -2.46 15.84
CA THR A 508 -7.79 -2.69 16.14
C THR A 508 -7.02 -2.88 14.86
N ASN A 509 -5.70 -2.76 14.93
CA ASN A 509 -4.77 -3.08 13.85
C ASN A 509 -5.17 -2.41 12.53
N PRO A 510 -5.15 -1.06 12.50
CA PRO A 510 -5.32 -0.34 11.24
C PRO A 510 -4.18 -0.76 10.31
N ASP A 511 -4.54 -1.08 9.09
CA ASP A 511 -3.66 -1.52 8.05
C ASP A 511 -3.81 -0.59 6.84
N THR A 512 -4.62 -0.95 5.83
CA THR A 512 -4.91 -0.05 4.72
C THR A 512 -5.47 1.28 5.20
N LEU A 513 -4.85 2.37 4.76
CA LEU A 513 -5.37 3.73 4.87
C LEU A 513 -5.59 4.32 3.48
N THR A 514 -6.73 4.92 3.25
CA THR A 514 -7.01 5.61 1.99
C THR A 514 -7.90 6.83 2.19
N PHE A 515 -7.76 7.80 1.29
CA PHE A 515 -8.69 8.91 1.18
C PHE A 515 -9.59 8.73 -0.02
N ASP A 516 -10.87 8.93 0.19
CA ASP A 516 -11.79 9.02 -0.93
C ASP A 516 -11.70 10.40 -1.63
N TYR A 517 -12.32 10.55 -2.77
CA TYR A 517 -12.28 11.80 -3.55
C TYR A 517 -12.94 13.00 -2.84
N ALA A 518 -13.73 12.75 -1.78
CA ALA A 518 -14.27 13.79 -0.90
C ALA A 518 -13.26 14.21 0.20
N GLY A 519 -12.17 13.47 0.40
CA GLY A 519 -11.16 13.71 1.43
C GLY A 519 -11.52 13.11 2.79
N ARG A 520 -12.40 12.08 2.82
CA ARG A 520 -12.74 11.31 4.02
C ARG A 520 -11.74 10.19 4.20
N LEU A 521 -11.32 9.93 5.44
CA LEU A 521 -10.37 8.88 5.76
C LEU A 521 -11.09 7.53 5.95
N TRP A 522 -10.52 6.49 5.37
CA TRP A 522 -10.95 5.11 5.51
C TRP A 522 -9.78 4.25 5.93
N SER A 523 -10.07 3.24 6.76
CA SER A 523 -9.10 2.21 7.15
C SER A 523 -9.72 0.84 6.95
N CYS A 524 -8.92 -0.10 6.45
CA CYS A 524 -9.21 -1.52 6.59
C CYS A 524 -8.34 -2.09 7.72
N THR A 525 -8.69 -3.26 8.25
CA THR A 525 -7.98 -3.86 9.39
C THR A 525 -7.44 -5.24 9.08
N ASP A 526 -6.24 -5.54 9.63
CA ASP A 526 -5.68 -6.90 9.80
C ASP A 526 -5.43 -7.16 11.28
N SER A 527 -6.35 -7.84 11.92
CA SER A 527 -6.37 -8.02 13.37
C SER A 527 -5.76 -9.34 13.83
N ALA A 528 -4.82 -9.90 13.10
CA ALA A 528 -4.21 -11.20 13.38
C ALA A 528 -3.59 -11.30 14.79
N GLU A 529 -3.10 -10.20 15.37
CA GLU A 529 -2.49 -10.17 16.72
C GLU A 529 -3.49 -9.90 17.86
N ALA A 530 -4.72 -9.47 17.57
CA ALA A 530 -5.73 -9.07 18.55
C ALA A 530 -6.83 -10.13 18.67
N THR A 531 -6.53 -11.23 19.36
CA THR A 531 -7.36 -12.44 19.41
C THR A 531 -8.17 -12.62 20.69
N GLU A 532 -8.14 -11.65 21.62
CA GLU A 532 -8.87 -11.75 22.88
C GLU A 532 -10.39 -11.81 22.64
N GLU A 533 -11.06 -12.80 23.23
CA GLU A 533 -12.48 -13.08 23.00
C GLU A 533 -13.38 -11.88 23.31
N GLU A 534 -13.12 -11.15 24.38
CA GLU A 534 -13.90 -9.97 24.77
C GLU A 534 -13.71 -8.82 23.75
N LEU A 535 -12.52 -8.67 23.21
CA LEU A 535 -12.26 -7.68 22.17
C LEU A 535 -12.93 -8.08 20.86
N LEU A 536 -12.89 -9.37 20.51
CA LEU A 536 -13.55 -9.90 19.31
C LEU A 536 -15.07 -9.67 19.35
N LYS A 537 -15.70 -9.75 20.52
CA LYS A 537 -17.13 -9.40 20.70
C LYS A 537 -17.40 -7.91 20.41
N LEU A 538 -16.43 -7.03 20.68
CA LEU A 538 -16.58 -5.58 20.49
C LEU A 538 -16.26 -5.13 19.06
N ARG A 539 -15.28 -5.74 18.40
CA ARG A 539 -14.85 -5.34 17.05
C ARG A 539 -15.41 -6.21 15.92
N GLY A 540 -15.73 -7.48 16.20
CA GLY A 540 -16.05 -8.49 15.17
C GLY A 540 -14.83 -8.96 14.39
N ASN A 541 -15.06 -9.56 13.20
CA ASN A 541 -14.04 -9.84 12.20
C ASN A 541 -13.44 -8.54 11.64
N ASP A 542 -12.41 -8.65 10.83
CA ASP A 542 -11.78 -7.51 10.18
C ASP A 542 -12.78 -6.71 9.35
N SER A 543 -12.57 -5.40 9.31
CA SER A 543 -13.60 -4.44 8.93
C SER A 543 -13.05 -3.30 8.08
N VAL A 544 -13.93 -2.71 7.26
CA VAL A 544 -13.72 -1.38 6.68
C VAL A 544 -14.31 -0.35 7.63
N ILE A 545 -13.48 0.59 8.07
CA ILE A 545 -13.81 1.65 9.02
C ILE A 545 -13.72 3.01 8.33
N ALA A 546 -14.77 3.80 8.46
CA ALA A 546 -14.76 5.21 8.09
C ALA A 546 -14.36 6.05 9.32
N ILE A 547 -13.48 7.03 9.13
CA ILE A 547 -12.93 7.85 10.24
C ILE A 547 -13.15 9.33 9.93
N ASP A 548 -13.85 10.02 10.81
CA ASP A 548 -14.01 11.47 10.75
C ASP A 548 -12.73 12.15 11.22
N ARG A 549 -12.07 12.89 10.34
CA ARG A 549 -10.78 13.54 10.62
C ARG A 549 -10.85 14.68 11.64
N ALA A 550 -12.01 15.31 11.78
CA ALA A 550 -12.18 16.44 12.69
C ALA A 550 -12.44 15.98 14.13
N THR A 551 -13.19 14.89 14.29
CA THR A 551 -13.64 14.41 15.60
C THR A 551 -12.89 13.17 16.08
N GLY A 552 -12.31 12.39 15.16
CA GLY A 552 -11.77 11.05 15.42
C GLY A 552 -12.87 9.99 15.61
N GLU A 553 -14.14 10.29 15.22
CA GLU A 553 -15.22 9.30 15.27
C GLU A 553 -15.00 8.22 14.21
N SER A 554 -15.13 6.96 14.63
CA SER A 554 -15.02 5.79 13.79
C SER A 554 -16.39 5.14 13.56
N ARG A 555 -16.69 4.71 12.32
CA ARG A 555 -17.90 3.97 11.94
C ARG A 555 -17.55 2.75 11.11
N ARG A 556 -18.06 1.61 11.52
CA ARG A 556 -17.89 0.35 10.78
C ARG A 556 -18.81 0.35 9.57
N PHE A 557 -18.22 0.24 8.40
CA PHE A 557 -18.92 0.24 7.12
C PHE A 557 -19.18 -1.17 6.58
N LEU A 558 -18.19 -2.06 6.75
CA LEU A 558 -18.26 -3.44 6.29
C LEU A 558 -17.47 -4.35 7.24
N VAL A 559 -17.98 -5.56 7.46
CA VAL A 559 -17.30 -6.64 8.20
C VAL A 559 -17.05 -7.80 7.24
N GLY A 560 -15.85 -8.34 7.26
CA GLY A 560 -15.42 -9.48 6.44
C GLY A 560 -15.82 -10.84 7.00
N PRO A 561 -15.59 -11.92 6.23
CA PRO A 561 -15.78 -13.29 6.69
C PRO A 561 -14.70 -13.70 7.69
N VAL A 562 -14.84 -14.89 8.28
CA VAL A 562 -13.92 -15.39 9.30
C VAL A 562 -12.49 -15.54 8.78
N GLY A 563 -11.55 -14.96 9.52
CA GLY A 563 -10.10 -15.07 9.30
C GLY A 563 -9.62 -14.35 8.05
N ALA A 564 -10.46 -13.52 7.42
CA ALA A 564 -10.05 -12.68 6.32
C ALA A 564 -9.61 -11.32 6.83
N GLU A 565 -8.51 -10.83 6.29
CA GLU A 565 -8.15 -9.43 6.28
C GLU A 565 -8.96 -8.69 5.22
N LEU A 566 -9.27 -7.42 5.45
CA LEU A 566 -9.80 -6.51 4.44
C LEU A 566 -8.75 -5.50 4.02
N THR A 567 -8.56 -5.31 2.71
CA THR A 567 -7.47 -4.49 2.19
C THR A 567 -7.79 -3.87 0.83
N GLY A 568 -6.93 -2.95 0.34
CA GLY A 568 -6.98 -2.44 -1.02
C GLY A 568 -8.23 -1.61 -1.37
N LEU A 569 -8.84 -0.90 -0.41
CA LEU A 569 -10.03 -0.09 -0.66
C LEU A 569 -9.77 1.03 -1.67
N THR A 570 -10.55 1.05 -2.75
CA THR A 570 -10.48 2.08 -3.79
C THR A 570 -11.87 2.49 -4.30
N PHE A 571 -11.95 3.65 -4.95
CA PHE A 571 -13.22 4.27 -5.35
C PHE A 571 -13.21 4.72 -6.81
N THR A 572 -14.40 4.78 -7.44
CA THR A 572 -14.57 5.57 -8.67
C THR A 572 -14.51 7.08 -8.37
N PRO A 573 -14.09 7.92 -9.32
CA PRO A 573 -14.05 9.38 -9.13
C PRO A 573 -15.38 10.03 -8.71
N ASP A 574 -16.52 9.46 -9.12
CA ASP A 574 -17.86 9.92 -8.73
C ASP A 574 -18.33 9.38 -7.38
N MET A 575 -17.52 8.56 -6.72
CA MET A 575 -17.81 7.94 -5.43
C MET A 575 -19.05 7.03 -5.40
N ARG A 576 -19.54 6.54 -6.54
CA ARG A 576 -20.72 5.67 -6.60
C ARG A 576 -20.40 4.18 -6.57
N THR A 577 -19.13 3.85 -6.69
CA THR A 577 -18.61 2.49 -6.56
C THR A 577 -17.35 2.50 -5.73
N ALA A 578 -17.21 1.51 -4.86
CA ALA A 578 -15.96 1.15 -4.21
C ALA A 578 -15.64 -0.32 -4.48
N TRP A 579 -14.37 -0.67 -4.40
CA TRP A 579 -13.89 -2.04 -4.33
C TRP A 579 -13.06 -2.23 -3.07
N VAL A 580 -13.14 -3.41 -2.48
CA VAL A 580 -12.31 -3.86 -1.36
C VAL A 580 -11.98 -5.33 -1.54
N ASN A 581 -10.81 -5.73 -1.09
CA ASN A 581 -10.36 -7.11 -1.15
C ASN A 581 -10.68 -7.85 0.16
N VAL A 582 -11.11 -9.10 0.03
CA VAL A 582 -11.20 -10.10 1.10
C VAL A 582 -10.00 -11.01 0.93
N GLN A 583 -8.94 -10.78 1.69
CA GLN A 583 -7.72 -11.55 1.65
C GLN A 583 -7.85 -12.79 2.56
N HIS A 584 -7.21 -13.87 2.24
CA HIS A 584 -7.06 -15.14 2.98
C HIS A 584 -8.28 -15.66 3.79
N PRO A 585 -9.50 -15.73 3.23
CA PRO A 585 -10.64 -16.31 3.95
C PRO A 585 -10.34 -17.75 4.38
N MET A 586 -10.82 -18.14 5.58
CA MET A 586 -10.33 -19.35 6.24
C MET A 586 -11.32 -20.51 6.25
N LYS A 587 -12.63 -20.25 6.11
CA LYS A 587 -13.67 -21.28 6.22
C LYS A 587 -14.32 -21.56 4.86
N ASP A 588 -15.61 -21.31 4.73
CA ASP A 588 -16.39 -21.70 3.56
C ASP A 588 -16.56 -20.56 2.54
N TRP A 589 -16.03 -19.40 2.85
CA TRP A 589 -16.22 -18.23 2.00
C TRP A 589 -15.32 -18.28 0.74
N PRO A 590 -15.81 -17.86 -0.47
CA PRO A 590 -17.20 -17.47 -0.72
C PRO A 590 -18.15 -18.66 -0.84
N ASN A 591 -17.70 -19.84 -1.28
CA ASN A 591 -18.49 -21.08 -1.39
C ASN A 591 -17.59 -22.30 -1.69
N THR A 592 -17.03 -22.92 -0.65
CA THR A 592 -16.16 -24.09 -0.82
C THR A 592 -16.88 -25.32 -1.37
N ALA A 593 -18.21 -25.43 -1.22
CA ALA A 593 -18.97 -26.51 -1.84
C ALA A 593 -18.89 -26.48 -3.38
N VAL A 594 -18.77 -25.28 -3.96
CA VAL A 594 -18.62 -25.09 -5.41
C VAL A 594 -17.14 -25.05 -5.81
N ASP A 595 -16.30 -24.37 -5.03
CA ASP A 595 -14.92 -24.08 -5.40
C ASP A 595 -13.91 -25.14 -4.92
N GLY A 596 -14.26 -25.94 -3.92
CA GLY A 596 -13.39 -26.92 -3.27
C GLY A 596 -12.40 -26.32 -2.26
N LYS A 597 -12.13 -25.02 -2.35
CA LYS A 597 -11.21 -24.24 -1.48
C LYS A 597 -11.78 -22.86 -1.19
N PRO A 598 -11.47 -22.25 -0.04
CA PRO A 598 -11.67 -20.81 0.15
C PRO A 598 -10.89 -20.03 -0.90
N ARG A 599 -11.49 -18.95 -1.40
CA ARG A 599 -10.86 -18.10 -2.44
C ARG A 599 -10.86 -16.64 -2.00
N THR A 600 -9.71 -16.00 -2.07
CA THR A 600 -9.63 -14.54 -1.99
C THR A 600 -10.48 -13.91 -3.08
N ALA A 601 -11.09 -12.76 -2.79
CA ALA A 601 -11.93 -12.06 -3.76
C ALA A 601 -11.88 -10.55 -3.61
N THR A 602 -12.06 -9.86 -4.71
CA THR A 602 -12.38 -8.44 -4.76
C THR A 602 -13.89 -8.28 -4.74
N LEU A 603 -14.42 -7.50 -3.82
CA LEU A 603 -15.82 -7.12 -3.75
C LEU A 603 -16.05 -5.83 -4.53
N VAL A 604 -17.21 -5.72 -5.18
CA VAL A 604 -17.75 -4.45 -5.65
C VAL A 604 -18.83 -3.98 -4.70
N ILE A 605 -18.74 -2.72 -4.25
CA ILE A 605 -19.64 -2.11 -3.28
C ILE A 605 -20.38 -0.96 -3.98
N ARG A 606 -21.71 -0.93 -3.81
CA ARG A 606 -22.57 0.14 -4.33
C ARG A 606 -23.71 0.43 -3.37
N LYS A 607 -24.17 1.68 -3.35
CA LYS A 607 -25.41 2.04 -2.67
C LYS A 607 -26.61 1.60 -3.51
N SER A 608 -27.62 1.01 -2.90
CA SER A 608 -28.77 0.40 -3.61
C SER A 608 -29.61 1.42 -4.38
N ASP A 609 -29.64 2.68 -3.92
CA ASP A 609 -30.30 3.79 -4.60
C ASP A 609 -29.43 4.48 -5.66
N GLY A 610 -28.19 3.97 -5.90
CA GLY A 610 -27.22 4.57 -6.79
C GLY A 610 -26.52 5.80 -6.23
N GLY A 611 -26.66 6.09 -4.95
CA GLY A 611 -26.03 7.21 -4.25
C GLY A 611 -24.52 7.05 -4.06
N VAL A 612 -23.93 8.02 -3.35
CA VAL A 612 -22.48 8.09 -3.09
C VAL A 612 -22.11 7.16 -1.93
N ILE A 613 -20.98 6.48 -2.02
CA ILE A 613 -20.40 5.69 -0.93
C ILE A 613 -20.12 6.61 0.27
N GLY A 614 -20.52 6.17 1.47
CA GLY A 614 -20.35 6.92 2.71
C GLY A 614 -21.48 7.94 3.01
N SER A 615 -22.53 7.95 2.16
CA SER A 615 -23.71 8.81 2.39
C SER A 615 -24.84 8.07 3.06
#